data_3a48ff2764834d72ee9793411e8d24d6
#
_entry.id   3a48ff2764834d72ee9793411e8d24d6
#
_cell.length_a   1.000
_cell.length_b   1.000
_cell.length_c   1.000
_cell.angle_alpha   90.00
_cell.angle_beta   90.00
_cell.angle_gamma   90.00
#
_symmetry.space_group_name_H-M   'P 1'
#
loop_
_entity.id
_entity.type
_entity.pdbx_description
1 polymer ?
#
loop_
_entity_poly.entity_id
_entity_poly.type
_entity_poly.pdbx_seq_one_letter_code
_entity_poly.pdbx_strand_id
1 'polypeptide(L)'
;PHDTGLDLKLLGEIAEHFYAVRGKYAEFESAVNNQVKADILVSQIPGGMLSNLVAQLRQQKAEDKLEAVMAEMPAVRKDLGYPPLVTPTSQICGSQAALNVMTGKRYGVVAAETRNYVMGLYGQPPGAISEEIRQKVLGKKEPISCRPADLLKPGMEQARKEIGSLANSEEDVLSYALFPEIAKEFFLWRESQQGRQQATASRQ
;
A
#
# COMPACT_ATOMS: atom_id res chain seq x y z
N PRO A 1 -10.56 -21.19 30.12
CA PRO A 1 -10.07 -21.63 28.80
C PRO A 1 -11.24 -21.55 27.84
N HIS A 2 -11.01 -20.96 26.67
CA HIS A 2 -12.01 -20.90 25.62
C HIS A 2 -11.74 -22.06 24.65
N ASP A 3 -12.76 -22.83 24.34
CA ASP A 3 -12.74 -23.81 23.26
C ASP A 3 -12.94 -23.07 21.94
N THR A 4 -12.01 -23.25 21.00
CA THR A 4 -12.09 -22.61 19.67
C THR A 4 -12.99 -23.40 18.72
N GLY A 5 -13.36 -24.63 19.05
CA GLY A 5 -14.10 -25.53 18.19
C GLY A 5 -13.34 -25.99 16.94
N LEU A 6 -12.02 -25.75 16.87
CA LEU A 6 -11.19 -26.09 15.71
C LEU A 6 -10.69 -27.53 15.81
N ASP A 7 -10.74 -28.26 14.69
CA ASP A 7 -10.13 -29.60 14.56
C ASP A 7 -8.61 -29.45 14.42
N LEU A 8 -7.86 -29.72 15.52
CA LEU A 8 -6.42 -29.60 15.56
C LEU A 8 -5.73 -30.60 14.62
N LYS A 9 -6.33 -31.77 14.36
CA LYS A 9 -5.78 -32.76 13.45
C LYS A 9 -5.84 -32.24 12.01
N LEU A 10 -7.00 -31.73 11.60
CA LEU A 10 -7.19 -31.11 10.29
C LEU A 10 -6.26 -29.90 10.10
N LEU A 11 -6.10 -29.08 11.13
CA LEU A 11 -5.13 -27.96 11.09
C LEU A 11 -3.70 -28.44 10.89
N GLY A 12 -3.31 -29.55 11.50
CA GLY A 12 -2.02 -30.19 11.29
C GLY A 12 -1.83 -30.64 9.83
N GLU A 13 -2.81 -31.31 9.26
CA GLU A 13 -2.78 -31.75 7.86
C GLU A 13 -2.69 -30.55 6.88
N ILE A 14 -3.42 -29.48 7.15
CA ILE A 14 -3.34 -28.23 6.39
C ILE A 14 -1.94 -27.61 6.51
N ALA A 15 -1.36 -27.58 7.71
CA ALA A 15 -0.03 -27.02 7.94
C ALA A 15 1.03 -27.80 7.14
N GLU A 16 1.03 -29.12 7.17
CA GLU A 16 1.95 -29.97 6.39
C GLU A 16 1.83 -29.70 4.88
N HIS A 17 0.60 -29.59 4.37
CA HIS A 17 0.39 -29.23 2.97
C HIS A 17 1.04 -27.88 2.62
N PHE A 18 0.83 -26.85 3.42
CA PHE A 18 1.37 -25.53 3.16
C PHE A 18 2.90 -25.45 3.40
N TYR A 19 3.48 -26.25 4.28
CA TYR A 19 4.94 -26.38 4.39
C TYR A 19 5.56 -26.92 3.09
N ALA A 20 4.93 -27.92 2.47
CA ALA A 20 5.39 -28.44 1.18
C ALA A 20 5.23 -27.39 0.05
N VAL A 21 4.13 -26.62 0.03
CA VAL A 21 3.93 -25.52 -0.91
C VAL A 21 4.96 -24.41 -0.70
N ARG A 22 5.23 -24.02 0.55
CA ARG A 22 6.25 -23.02 0.89
C ARG A 22 7.63 -23.37 0.33
N GLY A 23 8.01 -24.65 0.37
CA GLY A 23 9.27 -25.13 -0.20
C GLY A 23 9.45 -24.76 -1.68
N LYS A 24 8.37 -24.69 -2.46
CA LYS A 24 8.41 -24.28 -3.87
C LYS A 24 8.69 -22.79 -4.08
N TYR A 25 8.49 -21.97 -3.05
CA TYR A 25 8.69 -20.54 -3.08
C TYR A 25 9.90 -20.07 -2.27
N ALA A 26 10.75 -21.01 -1.82
CA ALA A 26 11.91 -20.70 -0.96
C ALA A 26 12.88 -19.69 -1.60
N GLU A 27 13.02 -19.70 -2.92
CA GLU A 27 13.86 -18.74 -3.66
C GLU A 27 13.38 -17.27 -3.57
N PHE A 28 12.08 -17.06 -3.26
CA PHE A 28 11.51 -15.74 -3.07
C PHE A 28 11.57 -15.26 -1.61
N GLU A 29 12.01 -16.15 -0.68
CA GLU A 29 12.15 -15.78 0.73
C GLU A 29 13.40 -14.92 0.93
N SER A 30 13.23 -13.75 1.52
CA SER A 30 14.35 -12.91 1.94
C SER A 30 14.91 -13.41 3.26
N ALA A 31 16.24 -13.55 3.35
CA ALA A 31 16.92 -13.89 4.59
C ALA A 31 16.61 -12.91 5.74
N VAL A 32 16.22 -11.66 5.40
CA VAL A 32 15.82 -10.64 6.36
C VAL A 32 14.51 -11.02 7.07
N ASN A 33 13.59 -11.72 6.39
CA ASN A 33 12.30 -12.12 6.96
C ASN A 33 12.40 -13.27 7.97
N ASN A 34 13.50 -14.02 7.94
CA ASN A 34 13.70 -15.20 8.79
C ASN A 34 14.48 -14.88 10.09
N GLN A 35 14.91 -13.62 10.28
CA GLN A 35 15.63 -13.20 11.48
C GLN A 35 14.67 -12.56 12.48
N VAL A 36 14.60 -13.16 13.68
CA VAL A 36 13.96 -12.51 14.84
C VAL A 36 14.92 -11.47 15.39
N LYS A 37 14.62 -10.20 15.20
CA LYS A 37 15.43 -9.08 15.68
C LYS A 37 14.69 -8.31 16.77
N ALA A 38 15.36 -8.08 17.90
CA ALA A 38 14.84 -7.22 18.97
C ALA A 38 14.82 -5.73 18.55
N ASP A 39 15.53 -5.35 17.51
CA ASP A 39 15.64 -3.99 16.97
C ASP A 39 14.29 -3.36 16.62
N ILE A 40 13.26 -4.20 16.40
CA ILE A 40 11.89 -3.74 16.17
C ILE A 40 11.35 -2.88 17.35
N LEU A 41 11.83 -3.13 18.57
CA LEU A 41 11.43 -2.36 19.75
C LEU A 41 12.02 -0.94 19.72
N VAL A 42 13.14 -0.74 19.05
CA VAL A 42 13.83 0.55 18.92
C VAL A 42 13.39 1.27 17.64
N SER A 43 13.49 0.60 16.50
CA SER A 43 13.13 1.18 15.20
C SER A 43 11.62 1.34 15.02
N GLN A 44 10.82 0.59 15.78
CA GLN A 44 9.35 0.52 15.69
C GLN A 44 8.86 0.03 14.32
N ILE A 45 9.71 -0.61 13.50
CA ILE A 45 9.41 -1.04 12.15
C ILE A 45 9.01 -2.53 12.16
N PRO A 46 7.75 -2.88 11.84
CA PRO A 46 7.32 -4.27 11.69
C PRO A 46 8.08 -4.97 10.55
N GLY A 47 8.30 -6.29 10.67
CA GLY A 47 9.08 -7.06 9.69
C GLY A 47 8.60 -6.94 8.24
N GLY A 48 7.28 -6.94 8.01
CA GLY A 48 6.70 -6.75 6.66
C GLY A 48 6.99 -5.36 6.08
N MET A 49 7.04 -4.33 6.92
CA MET A 49 7.44 -2.99 6.50
C MET A 49 8.93 -2.92 6.15
N LEU A 50 9.78 -3.59 6.94
CA LEU A 50 11.23 -3.62 6.68
C LEU A 50 11.53 -4.19 5.31
N SER A 51 10.87 -5.28 4.91
CA SER A 51 11.05 -5.89 3.60
C SER A 51 10.68 -4.93 2.46
N ASN A 52 9.58 -4.19 2.60
CA ASN A 52 9.16 -3.19 1.62
C ASN A 52 10.16 -2.03 1.55
N LEU A 53 10.64 -1.56 2.70
CA LEU A 53 11.64 -0.47 2.77
C LEU A 53 12.96 -0.88 2.10
N VAL A 54 13.44 -2.09 2.37
CA VAL A 54 14.65 -2.65 1.73
C VAL A 54 14.46 -2.73 0.21
N ALA A 55 13.31 -3.24 -0.26
CA ALA A 55 13.02 -3.32 -1.69
C ALA A 55 12.97 -1.92 -2.35
N GLN A 56 12.37 -0.94 -1.68
CA GLN A 56 12.31 0.45 -2.16
C GLN A 56 13.71 1.08 -2.24
N LEU A 57 14.54 0.94 -1.19
CA LEU A 57 15.92 1.46 -1.19
C LEU A 57 16.78 0.78 -2.25
N ARG A 58 16.59 -0.53 -2.49
CA ARG A 58 17.27 -1.28 -3.54
C ARG A 58 16.93 -0.73 -4.94
N GLN A 59 15.69 -0.44 -5.21
CA GLN A 59 15.26 0.17 -6.48
C GLN A 59 15.92 1.54 -6.70
N GLN A 60 16.20 2.25 -5.60
CA GLN A 60 16.85 3.57 -5.62
C GLN A 60 18.38 3.50 -5.51
N LYS A 61 18.97 2.30 -5.46
CA LYS A 61 20.41 2.06 -5.26
C LYS A 61 20.95 2.75 -3.99
N ALA A 62 20.20 2.73 -2.91
CA ALA A 62 20.45 3.43 -1.64
C ALA A 62 20.36 2.48 -0.44
N GLU A 63 20.72 1.19 -0.61
CA GLU A 63 20.66 0.16 0.44
C GLU A 63 21.59 0.48 1.62
N ASP A 64 22.71 1.18 1.35
CA ASP A 64 23.66 1.68 2.34
C ASP A 64 23.03 2.67 3.33
N LYS A 65 21.89 3.24 3.01
CA LYS A 65 21.17 4.20 3.86
C LYS A 65 20.12 3.57 4.77
N LEU A 66 19.96 2.25 4.75
CA LEU A 66 18.90 1.56 5.50
C LEU A 66 18.95 1.88 6.99
N GLU A 67 20.12 1.82 7.62
CA GLU A 67 20.26 2.12 9.05
C GLU A 67 19.87 3.57 9.39
N ALA A 68 20.28 4.51 8.56
CA ALA A 68 19.93 5.92 8.75
C ALA A 68 18.42 6.14 8.60
N VAL A 69 17.78 5.49 7.63
CA VAL A 69 16.33 5.56 7.44
C VAL A 69 15.59 4.94 8.62
N MET A 70 16.06 3.80 9.13
CA MET A 70 15.49 3.16 10.32
C MET A 70 15.60 4.05 11.56
N ALA A 71 16.73 4.75 11.74
CA ALA A 71 16.93 5.70 12.83
C ALA A 71 16.05 6.95 12.72
N GLU A 72 15.71 7.40 11.49
CA GLU A 72 14.83 8.55 11.23
C GLU A 72 13.34 8.23 11.44
N MET A 73 12.94 6.96 11.32
CA MET A 73 11.54 6.52 11.39
C MET A 73 10.79 6.95 12.66
N PRO A 74 11.33 6.78 13.89
CA PRO A 74 10.64 7.21 15.10
C PRO A 74 10.37 8.71 15.13
N ALA A 75 11.29 9.51 14.60
CA ALA A 75 11.15 10.96 14.54
C ALA A 75 10.06 11.37 13.53
N VAL A 76 10.03 10.76 12.33
CA VAL A 76 8.96 11.00 11.34
C VAL A 76 7.61 10.55 11.88
N ARG A 77 7.54 9.38 12.53
CA ARG A 77 6.31 8.91 13.17
C ARG A 77 5.78 9.89 14.21
N LYS A 78 6.66 10.42 15.06
CA LYS A 78 6.31 11.43 16.05
C LYS A 78 5.79 12.70 15.38
N ASP A 79 6.48 13.20 14.38
CA ASP A 79 6.11 14.41 13.62
C ASP A 79 4.72 14.31 12.98
N LEU A 80 4.36 13.10 12.50
CA LEU A 80 3.08 12.81 11.88
C LEU A 80 1.97 12.45 12.89
N GLY A 81 2.18 12.65 14.18
CA GLY A 81 1.16 12.40 15.22
C GLY A 81 0.98 10.93 15.56
N TYR A 82 2.07 10.16 15.53
CA TYR A 82 2.12 8.75 15.93
C TYR A 82 1.17 7.82 15.17
N PRO A 83 1.11 7.86 13.83
CA PRO A 83 0.29 6.91 13.09
C PRO A 83 0.66 5.45 13.43
N PRO A 84 -0.31 4.52 13.41
CA PRO A 84 0.01 3.10 13.50
C PRO A 84 0.86 2.69 12.29
N LEU A 85 1.92 1.88 12.51
CA LEU A 85 2.80 1.44 11.43
C LEU A 85 2.21 0.21 10.70
N VAL A 86 1.03 0.40 10.13
CA VAL A 86 0.33 -0.53 9.25
C VAL A 86 0.09 0.14 7.90
N THR A 87 -0.26 -0.63 6.87
CA THR A 87 -0.60 -0.07 5.55
C THR A 87 -1.86 0.82 5.64
N PRO A 88 -1.87 2.03 5.07
CA PRO A 88 -0.80 2.68 4.26
C PRO A 88 0.17 3.56 5.07
N THR A 89 -0.08 3.83 6.34
CA THR A 89 0.66 4.82 7.14
C THR A 89 2.11 4.43 7.39
N SER A 90 2.41 3.12 7.45
CA SER A 90 3.79 2.63 7.50
C SER A 90 4.60 3.04 6.27
N GLN A 91 3.98 2.96 5.08
CA GLN A 91 4.62 3.36 3.82
C GLN A 91 4.81 4.87 3.75
N ILE A 92 3.85 5.66 4.24
CA ILE A 92 3.93 7.12 4.32
C ILE A 92 5.13 7.53 5.19
N CYS A 93 5.24 6.95 6.40
CA CYS A 93 6.37 7.21 7.28
C CYS A 93 7.71 6.78 6.66
N GLY A 94 7.76 5.58 6.07
CA GLY A 94 8.97 5.04 5.45
C GLY A 94 9.46 5.87 4.28
N SER A 95 8.57 6.23 3.37
CA SER A 95 8.92 7.07 2.21
C SER A 95 9.41 8.44 2.63
N GLN A 96 8.77 9.06 3.63
CA GLN A 96 9.23 10.36 4.13
C GLN A 96 10.57 10.26 4.87
N ALA A 97 10.80 9.22 5.67
CA ALA A 97 12.08 8.99 6.33
C ALA A 97 13.20 8.79 5.29
N ALA A 98 12.94 7.99 4.25
CA ALA A 98 13.89 7.81 3.15
C ALA A 98 14.22 9.14 2.45
N LEU A 99 13.22 9.96 2.13
CA LEU A 99 13.43 11.27 1.51
C LEU A 99 14.23 12.22 2.42
N ASN A 100 13.97 12.24 3.73
CA ASN A 100 14.73 13.05 4.69
C ASN A 100 16.21 12.67 4.69
N VAL A 101 16.51 11.37 4.71
CA VAL A 101 17.90 10.86 4.71
C VAL A 101 18.58 11.07 3.37
N MET A 102 17.90 10.81 2.26
CA MET A 102 18.48 10.95 0.92
C MET A 102 18.81 12.41 0.57
N THR A 103 17.97 13.35 0.99
CA THR A 103 18.16 14.78 0.73
C THR A 103 19.02 15.48 1.79
N GLY A 104 19.31 14.80 2.91
CA GLY A 104 20.03 15.40 4.05
C GLY A 104 19.24 16.50 4.76
N LYS A 105 17.96 16.68 4.44
CA LYS A 105 17.13 17.76 4.99
C LYS A 105 15.73 17.23 5.31
N ARG A 106 15.37 17.28 6.60
CA ARG A 106 14.03 16.84 7.06
C ARG A 106 12.94 17.70 6.44
N TYR A 107 12.01 17.03 5.73
CA TYR A 107 10.91 17.66 4.98
C TYR A 107 11.38 18.69 3.93
N GLY A 108 12.61 18.56 3.43
CA GLY A 108 13.10 19.35 2.30
C GLY A 108 12.38 18.97 0.99
N VAL A 109 12.09 17.68 0.87
CA VAL A 109 11.18 17.11 -0.13
C VAL A 109 10.08 16.37 0.61
N VAL A 110 8.82 16.61 0.24
CA VAL A 110 7.65 16.02 0.88
C VAL A 110 6.94 15.13 -0.13
N ALA A 111 6.78 13.85 0.22
CA ALA A 111 6.01 12.90 -0.59
C ALA A 111 4.54 13.34 -0.70
N ALA A 112 3.90 13.02 -1.82
CA ALA A 112 2.49 13.35 -2.04
C ALA A 112 1.58 12.72 -0.97
N GLU A 113 1.86 11.48 -0.60
CA GLU A 113 1.14 10.73 0.43
C GLU A 113 1.30 11.37 1.81
N THR A 114 2.51 11.83 2.16
CA THR A 114 2.77 12.58 3.40
C THR A 114 1.96 13.87 3.42
N ARG A 115 1.91 14.59 2.30
CA ARG A 115 1.09 15.80 2.18
C ARG A 115 -0.40 15.51 2.35
N ASN A 116 -0.88 14.47 1.70
CA ASN A 116 -2.28 14.03 1.81
C ASN A 116 -2.63 13.59 3.23
N TYR A 117 -1.69 12.92 3.93
CA TYR A 117 -1.86 12.54 5.32
C TYR A 117 -1.99 13.78 6.23
N VAL A 118 -1.06 14.73 6.12
CA VAL A 118 -1.09 15.97 6.92
C VAL A 118 -2.31 16.84 6.57
N MET A 119 -2.79 16.76 5.32
CA MET A 119 -4.04 17.41 4.89
C MET A 119 -5.30 16.78 5.54
N GLY A 120 -5.18 15.59 6.15
CA GLY A 120 -6.30 14.88 6.77
C GLY A 120 -7.06 13.94 5.84
N LEU A 121 -6.55 13.67 4.62
CA LEU A 121 -7.21 12.78 3.63
C LEU A 121 -7.14 11.30 4.01
N TYR A 122 -6.41 10.94 5.05
CA TYR A 122 -6.39 9.60 5.66
C TYR A 122 -7.13 9.56 7.01
N GLY A 123 -7.87 10.60 7.36
CA GLY A 123 -8.50 10.78 8.66
C GLY A 123 -7.61 11.53 9.64
N GLN A 124 -8.03 11.57 10.90
CA GLN A 124 -7.30 12.27 11.94
C GLN A 124 -6.16 11.41 12.50
N PRO A 125 -4.95 11.95 12.70
CA PRO A 125 -3.85 11.25 13.36
C PRO A 125 -4.18 11.00 14.85
N PRO A 126 -3.60 9.94 15.46
CA PRO A 126 -3.80 9.65 16.88
C PRO A 126 -3.30 10.76 17.81
N GLY A 127 -2.22 11.43 17.43
CA GLY A 127 -1.65 12.56 18.15
C GLY A 127 -1.58 13.82 17.29
N ALA A 128 -1.30 14.95 17.93
CA ALA A 128 -1.19 16.23 17.22
C ALA A 128 0.05 16.25 16.30
N ILE A 129 -0.14 16.71 15.08
CA ILE A 129 0.96 17.11 14.20
C ILE A 129 1.39 18.51 14.61
N SER A 130 2.70 18.72 14.82
CA SER A 130 3.19 20.03 15.22
C SER A 130 2.94 21.09 14.15
N GLU A 131 2.74 22.33 14.58
CA GLU A 131 2.51 23.46 13.66
C GLU A 131 3.69 23.64 12.69
N GLU A 132 4.92 23.44 13.16
CA GLU A 132 6.12 23.50 12.34
C GLU A 132 6.07 22.50 11.18
N ILE A 133 5.69 21.25 11.45
CA ILE A 133 5.58 20.21 10.43
C ILE A 133 4.42 20.51 9.50
N ARG A 134 3.28 20.94 10.03
CA ARG A 134 2.12 21.33 9.23
C ARG A 134 2.50 22.42 8.21
N GLN A 135 3.19 23.46 8.66
CA GLN A 135 3.64 24.54 7.78
C GLN A 135 4.66 24.10 6.75
N LYS A 136 5.62 23.25 7.14
CA LYS A 136 6.61 22.68 6.19
C LYS A 136 5.94 21.86 5.09
N VAL A 137 4.90 21.09 5.43
CA VAL A 137 4.24 20.14 4.52
C VAL A 137 3.16 20.82 3.68
N LEU A 138 2.31 21.63 4.30
CA LEU A 138 1.13 22.25 3.66
C LEU A 138 1.33 23.71 3.26
N GLY A 139 2.32 24.39 3.85
CA GLY A 139 2.46 25.83 3.73
C GLY A 139 1.29 26.57 4.38
N LYS A 140 0.57 27.36 3.61
CA LYS A 140 -0.59 28.12 4.08
C LYS A 140 -1.93 27.36 4.01
N LYS A 141 -1.93 26.12 3.55
CA LYS A 141 -3.16 25.33 3.44
C LYS A 141 -3.57 24.76 4.79
N GLU A 142 -4.86 24.81 5.09
CA GLU A 142 -5.43 24.19 6.29
C GLU A 142 -5.84 22.74 6.01
N PRO A 143 -5.67 21.83 6.97
CA PRO A 143 -6.21 20.49 6.90
C PRO A 143 -7.73 20.51 6.79
N ILE A 144 -8.29 19.46 6.18
CA ILE A 144 -9.74 19.28 6.16
C ILE A 144 -10.27 19.01 7.57
N SER A 145 -11.47 19.50 7.86
CA SER A 145 -12.18 19.31 9.13
C SER A 145 -13.31 18.30 9.05
N CYS A 146 -13.66 17.84 7.85
CA CYS A 146 -14.69 16.83 7.59
C CYS A 146 -14.08 15.43 7.39
N ARG A 147 -14.92 14.40 7.34
CA ARG A 147 -14.50 13.07 6.97
C ARG A 147 -14.07 13.05 5.50
N PRO A 148 -12.91 12.49 5.13
CA PRO A 148 -12.43 12.48 3.75
C PRO A 148 -13.45 11.95 2.73
N ALA A 149 -14.23 10.93 3.11
CA ALA A 149 -15.26 10.35 2.26
C ALA A 149 -16.37 11.35 1.87
N ASP A 150 -16.61 12.38 2.69
CA ASP A 150 -17.63 13.40 2.42
C ASP A 150 -17.23 14.33 1.25
N LEU A 151 -15.95 14.32 0.89
CA LEU A 151 -15.41 15.06 -0.26
C LEU A 151 -15.53 14.28 -1.58
N LEU A 152 -15.81 12.97 -1.51
CA LEU A 152 -15.91 12.12 -2.69
C LEU A 152 -17.29 12.28 -3.34
N LYS A 153 -17.28 12.46 -4.64
CA LYS A 153 -18.51 12.39 -5.45
C LYS A 153 -18.83 10.91 -5.75
N PRO A 154 -20.13 10.55 -5.88
CA PRO A 154 -20.50 9.23 -6.36
C PRO A 154 -19.82 8.93 -7.71
N GLY A 155 -19.03 7.86 -7.77
CA GLY A 155 -18.19 7.56 -8.93
C GLY A 155 -18.80 6.56 -9.93
N MET A 156 -19.79 5.76 -9.53
CA MET A 156 -20.32 4.67 -10.37
C MET A 156 -20.98 5.16 -11.66
N GLU A 157 -21.75 6.24 -11.61
CA GLU A 157 -22.37 6.83 -12.81
C GLU A 157 -21.32 7.32 -13.81
N GLN A 158 -20.26 7.92 -13.29
CA GLN A 158 -19.13 8.36 -14.11
C GLN A 158 -18.40 7.17 -14.73
N ALA A 159 -18.06 6.15 -13.93
CA ALA A 159 -17.41 4.93 -14.40
C ALA A 159 -18.23 4.24 -15.51
N ARG A 160 -19.57 4.16 -15.34
CA ARG A 160 -20.46 3.56 -16.33
C ARG A 160 -20.46 4.35 -17.65
N LYS A 161 -20.43 5.68 -17.58
CA LYS A 161 -20.34 6.53 -18.78
C LYS A 161 -19.00 6.40 -19.49
N GLU A 162 -17.90 6.35 -18.73
CA GLU A 162 -16.55 6.30 -19.28
C GLU A 162 -16.25 4.98 -19.96
N ILE A 163 -16.64 3.87 -19.34
CA ILE A 163 -16.37 2.53 -19.91
C ILE A 163 -17.32 2.19 -21.05
N GLY A 164 -18.55 2.72 -21.02
CA GLY A 164 -19.54 2.58 -22.09
C GLY A 164 -19.81 1.12 -22.47
N SER A 165 -19.77 0.82 -23.77
CA SER A 165 -20.08 -0.50 -24.33
C SER A 165 -19.02 -1.57 -24.05
N LEU A 166 -17.86 -1.23 -23.52
CA LEU A 166 -16.83 -2.23 -23.15
C LEU A 166 -17.24 -3.04 -21.93
N ALA A 167 -18.10 -2.49 -21.06
CA ALA A 167 -18.66 -3.21 -19.92
C ALA A 167 -19.84 -4.08 -20.34
N ASN A 168 -19.77 -5.37 -20.03
CA ASN A 168 -20.83 -6.34 -20.31
C ASN A 168 -21.70 -6.62 -19.07
N SER A 169 -21.29 -6.18 -17.89
CA SER A 169 -21.97 -6.41 -16.62
C SER A 169 -21.67 -5.30 -15.63
N GLU A 170 -22.38 -5.30 -14.48
CA GLU A 170 -22.12 -4.37 -13.39
C GLU A 170 -20.75 -4.61 -12.73
N GLU A 171 -20.29 -5.86 -12.71
CA GLU A 171 -18.95 -6.23 -12.22
C GLU A 171 -17.85 -5.62 -13.10
N ASP A 172 -18.07 -5.50 -14.40
CA ASP A 172 -17.14 -4.80 -15.29
C ASP A 172 -17.07 -3.31 -14.95
N VAL A 173 -18.19 -2.68 -14.67
CA VAL A 173 -18.23 -1.27 -14.23
C VAL A 173 -17.50 -1.10 -12.90
N LEU A 174 -17.71 -2.01 -11.94
CA LEU A 174 -17.01 -2.01 -10.67
C LEU A 174 -15.51 -2.22 -10.85
N SER A 175 -15.11 -3.15 -11.71
CA SER A 175 -13.71 -3.41 -12.04
C SER A 175 -13.04 -2.17 -12.63
N TYR A 176 -13.73 -1.48 -13.54
CA TYR A 176 -13.26 -0.23 -14.10
C TYR A 176 -13.17 0.89 -13.06
N ALA A 177 -14.16 1.01 -12.18
CA ALA A 177 -14.15 2.02 -11.12
C ALA A 177 -12.98 1.85 -10.14
N LEU A 178 -12.55 0.60 -9.88
CA LEU A 178 -11.45 0.27 -8.98
C LEU A 178 -10.07 0.31 -9.67
N PHE A 179 -9.99 -0.15 -10.93
CA PHE A 179 -8.74 -0.35 -11.67
C PHE A 179 -8.89 0.08 -13.13
N PRO A 180 -9.08 1.39 -13.42
CA PRO A 180 -9.52 1.85 -14.74
C PRO A 180 -8.61 1.41 -15.90
N GLU A 181 -7.30 1.55 -15.76
CA GLU A 181 -6.36 1.21 -16.84
C GLU A 181 -6.33 -0.29 -17.12
N ILE A 182 -6.18 -1.10 -16.07
CA ILE A 182 -6.09 -2.57 -16.18
C ILE A 182 -7.41 -3.16 -16.68
N ALA A 183 -8.54 -2.68 -16.16
CA ALA A 183 -9.85 -3.15 -16.56
C ALA A 183 -10.13 -2.85 -18.05
N LYS A 184 -9.80 -1.63 -18.50
CA LYS A 184 -9.97 -1.23 -19.89
C LYS A 184 -9.11 -2.07 -20.84
N GLU A 185 -7.85 -2.30 -20.48
CA GLU A 185 -6.94 -3.16 -21.26
C GLU A 185 -7.48 -4.59 -21.36
N PHE A 186 -7.95 -5.14 -20.24
CA PHE A 186 -8.57 -6.47 -20.21
C PHE A 186 -9.84 -6.55 -21.08
N PHE A 187 -10.71 -5.55 -21.05
CA PHE A 187 -11.95 -5.56 -21.83
C PHE A 187 -11.67 -5.48 -23.33
N LEU A 188 -10.72 -4.68 -23.76
CA LEU A 188 -10.28 -4.64 -25.17
C LEU A 188 -9.67 -5.97 -25.61
N TRP A 189 -8.87 -6.60 -24.75
CA TRP A 189 -8.36 -7.95 -25.01
C TRP A 189 -9.52 -8.95 -25.13
N ARG A 190 -10.48 -8.95 -24.22
CA ARG A 190 -11.67 -9.81 -24.23
C ARG A 190 -12.46 -9.69 -25.53
N GLU A 191 -12.73 -8.48 -25.98
CA GLU A 191 -13.42 -8.25 -27.27
C GLU A 191 -12.62 -8.84 -28.46
N SER A 192 -11.30 -8.66 -28.46
CA SER A 192 -10.46 -9.21 -29.52
C SER A 192 -10.51 -10.76 -29.60
N GLN A 193 -10.65 -11.42 -28.45
CA GLN A 193 -10.79 -12.90 -28.40
C GLN A 193 -12.16 -13.33 -28.90
N GLN A 194 -13.23 -12.65 -28.55
CA GLN A 194 -14.58 -12.95 -29.04
C GLN A 194 -14.70 -12.78 -30.56
N GLY A 195 -14.13 -11.72 -31.13
CA GLY A 195 -14.08 -11.49 -32.56
C GLY A 195 -13.32 -12.60 -33.32
N ARG A 196 -12.22 -13.11 -32.73
CA ARG A 196 -11.47 -14.23 -33.31
C ARG A 196 -12.28 -15.54 -33.33
N GLN A 197 -12.99 -15.85 -32.24
CA GLN A 197 -13.83 -17.05 -32.13
C GLN A 197 -14.98 -17.01 -33.13
N GLN A 198 -15.65 -15.88 -33.29
CA GLN A 198 -16.71 -15.70 -34.28
C GLN A 198 -16.21 -15.84 -35.74
N ALA A 199 -15.06 -15.27 -36.03
CA ALA A 199 -14.45 -15.40 -37.38
C ALA A 199 -14.02 -16.83 -37.71
N THR A 200 -13.66 -17.63 -36.71
CA THR A 200 -13.32 -19.06 -36.88
C THR A 200 -14.57 -19.91 -37.07
N ALA A 201 -15.63 -19.62 -36.30
CA ALA A 201 -16.91 -20.33 -36.41
C ALA A 201 -17.63 -20.06 -37.75
N SER A 202 -17.45 -18.88 -38.35
CA SER A 202 -18.05 -18.51 -39.65
C SER A 202 -17.32 -19.12 -40.87
N ARG A 203 -16.18 -19.80 -40.66
CA ARG A 203 -15.39 -20.46 -41.73
C ARG A 203 -15.55 -21.97 -41.75
N GLN A 204 -16.32 -22.54 -40.87
CA GLN A 204 -16.79 -23.94 -40.83
C GLN A 204 -18.22 -24.06 -41.39
#